data_23e50d3bfe390aeb16736069e47f250e
#
_entry.id   23e50d3bfe390aeb16736069e47f250e
#
_cell.length_a   1.000
_cell.length_b   1.000
_cell.length_c   1.000
_cell.angle_alpha   90.00
_cell.angle_beta   90.00
_cell.angle_gamma   90.00
#
_symmetry.space_group_name_H-M   'P 1'
#
loop_
_entity.id
_entity.type
_entity.pdbx_description
1 polymer ?
#
loop_
_entity_poly.entity_id
_entity_poly.type
_entity_poly.pdbx_seq_one_letter_code
_entity_poly.pdbx_strand_id
1 'polypeptide(L)'
;EEVKLTIEPNDGKKLVAGSLKYSLQSAGAAPVAIDESTLTFIMPAGDININAQFEDDASAPIKNPPQITAFMINGVSAVINSDTKAITIILPYGTDLKHVAPTIVTANASKVEPSSAQRVDLSTPKAYRVYASNGAYVTYTVTAYTEEPSPTQSLWEKLQNQINSNPNWWELAEYQKKTGYYK
;
A
#
# COMPACT_ATOMS: atom_id res chain seq x y z
N GLU A 1 -24.19 -17.53 -41.29
CA GLU A 1 -23.54 -16.23 -41.12
C GLU A 1 -22.36 -16.39 -40.17
N GLU A 2 -21.21 -15.77 -40.47
CA GLU A 2 -20.06 -15.74 -39.58
C GLU A 2 -20.26 -14.64 -38.52
N VAL A 3 -20.03 -14.98 -37.26
CA VAL A 3 -20.16 -14.05 -36.11
C VAL A 3 -18.77 -13.90 -35.48
N LYS A 4 -18.36 -12.66 -35.21
CA LYS A 4 -17.15 -12.32 -34.48
C LYS A 4 -17.48 -11.83 -33.07
N LEU A 5 -16.83 -12.39 -32.07
CA LEU A 5 -16.97 -11.99 -30.67
C LEU A 5 -15.92 -10.95 -30.30
N THR A 6 -16.24 -10.12 -29.30
CA THR A 6 -15.29 -9.32 -28.57
C THR A 6 -15.29 -9.80 -27.13
N ILE A 7 -14.12 -10.14 -26.59
CA ILE A 7 -13.95 -10.58 -25.20
C ILE A 7 -13.14 -9.55 -24.46
N GLU A 8 -13.70 -8.96 -23.42
CA GLU A 8 -13.01 -8.04 -22.53
C GLU A 8 -13.00 -8.66 -21.12
N PRO A 9 -11.90 -9.35 -20.73
CA PRO A 9 -11.77 -9.87 -19.38
C PRO A 9 -11.76 -8.74 -18.34
N ASN A 10 -12.28 -9.00 -17.16
CA ASN A 10 -12.11 -8.09 -16.02
C ASN A 10 -10.63 -7.90 -15.67
N ASP A 11 -10.33 -6.81 -14.94
CA ASP A 11 -8.98 -6.48 -14.51
C ASP A 11 -8.29 -7.69 -13.85
N GLY A 12 -7.10 -8.02 -14.34
CA GLY A 12 -6.31 -9.13 -13.81
C GLY A 12 -6.83 -10.52 -14.15
N LYS A 13 -7.74 -10.64 -15.14
CA LYS A 13 -8.25 -11.94 -15.61
C LYS A 13 -7.81 -12.19 -17.05
N LYS A 14 -7.69 -13.46 -17.39
CA LYS A 14 -7.56 -13.93 -18.79
C LYS A 14 -8.54 -15.05 -19.07
N LEU A 15 -8.86 -15.23 -20.34
CA LEU A 15 -9.66 -16.36 -20.81
C LEU A 15 -8.89 -17.66 -20.55
N VAL A 16 -9.56 -18.66 -19.96
CA VAL A 16 -9.02 -20.02 -19.86
C VAL A 16 -9.04 -20.68 -21.23
N ALA A 17 -7.89 -21.13 -21.70
CA ALA A 17 -7.75 -21.74 -23.03
C ALA A 17 -8.70 -22.94 -23.20
N GLY A 18 -9.43 -22.99 -24.32
CA GLY A 18 -10.41 -24.02 -24.65
C GLY A 18 -11.74 -23.91 -23.89
N SER A 19 -11.95 -22.85 -23.11
CA SER A 19 -13.19 -22.62 -22.36
C SER A 19 -14.29 -21.94 -23.16
N LEU A 20 -13.93 -21.22 -24.24
CA LEU A 20 -14.88 -20.48 -25.07
C LEU A 20 -15.67 -21.43 -25.96
N LYS A 21 -16.97 -21.56 -25.67
CA LYS A 21 -17.87 -22.50 -26.35
C LYS A 21 -19.24 -21.88 -26.53
N TYR A 22 -19.96 -22.33 -27.53
CA TYR A 22 -21.40 -22.11 -27.61
C TYR A 22 -22.17 -23.42 -27.53
N SER A 23 -23.39 -23.38 -27.10
CA SER A 23 -24.34 -24.50 -27.12
C SER A 23 -25.71 -24.01 -27.61
N LEU A 24 -26.40 -24.83 -28.37
CA LEU A 24 -27.80 -24.57 -28.70
C LEU A 24 -28.66 -24.65 -27.43
N GLN A 25 -29.66 -23.82 -27.32
CA GLN A 25 -30.60 -23.86 -26.19
C GLN A 25 -31.52 -25.07 -26.23
N SER A 26 -31.52 -25.84 -27.33
CA SER A 26 -32.24 -27.12 -27.42
C SER A 26 -31.66 -28.18 -26.48
N ALA A 27 -32.53 -28.95 -25.82
CA ALA A 27 -32.12 -29.97 -24.87
C ALA A 27 -31.18 -31.01 -25.51
N GLY A 28 -30.04 -31.25 -24.86
CA GLY A 28 -29.08 -32.30 -25.25
C GLY A 28 -28.04 -31.92 -26.30
N ALA A 29 -27.97 -30.69 -26.76
CA ALA A 29 -26.93 -30.24 -27.67
C ALA A 29 -25.55 -30.15 -26.97
N ALA A 30 -24.54 -30.82 -27.54
CA ALA A 30 -23.16 -30.74 -27.04
C ALA A 30 -22.58 -29.36 -27.27
N PRO A 31 -21.77 -28.81 -26.33
CA PRO A 31 -21.06 -27.56 -26.54
C PRO A 31 -20.05 -27.66 -27.66
N VAL A 32 -20.00 -26.65 -28.53
CA VAL A 32 -19.08 -26.52 -29.67
C VAL A 32 -18.03 -25.46 -29.32
N ALA A 33 -16.74 -25.79 -29.50
CA ALA A 33 -15.65 -24.84 -29.29
C ALA A 33 -15.69 -23.72 -30.32
N ILE A 34 -15.42 -22.49 -29.87
CA ILE A 34 -15.19 -21.31 -30.69
C ILE A 34 -13.68 -21.16 -30.86
N ASP A 35 -13.22 -20.82 -32.05
CA ASP A 35 -11.80 -20.54 -32.28
C ASP A 35 -11.38 -19.27 -31.50
N GLU A 36 -10.56 -19.49 -30.47
CA GLU A 36 -10.06 -18.42 -29.58
C GLU A 36 -9.02 -17.51 -30.27
N SER A 37 -8.45 -17.94 -31.40
CA SER A 37 -7.48 -17.12 -32.15
C SER A 37 -8.16 -16.08 -33.02
N THR A 38 -9.29 -16.41 -33.61
CA THR A 38 -10.07 -15.52 -34.47
C THR A 38 -11.28 -14.89 -33.76
N LEU A 39 -11.74 -15.53 -32.68
CA LEU A 39 -12.98 -15.23 -31.98
C LEU A 39 -14.20 -15.28 -32.89
N THR A 40 -14.18 -16.17 -33.88
CA THR A 40 -15.27 -16.32 -34.85
C THR A 40 -15.89 -17.72 -34.79
N PHE A 41 -17.17 -17.79 -35.15
CA PHE A 41 -17.88 -19.04 -35.35
C PHE A 41 -19.02 -18.84 -36.35
N ILE A 42 -19.49 -19.94 -36.96
CA ILE A 42 -20.65 -19.91 -37.84
C ILE A 42 -21.92 -20.02 -36.98
N MET A 43 -22.81 -19.04 -37.08
CA MET A 43 -24.07 -19.02 -36.35
C MET A 43 -24.94 -20.20 -36.78
N PRO A 44 -25.29 -21.12 -35.85
CA PRO A 44 -26.21 -22.21 -36.16
C PRO A 44 -27.64 -21.72 -36.30
N ALA A 45 -28.50 -22.58 -36.81
CA ALA A 45 -29.94 -22.32 -36.79
C ALA A 45 -30.48 -22.55 -35.35
N GLY A 46 -30.96 -21.48 -34.72
CA GLY A 46 -31.54 -21.48 -33.39
C GLY A 46 -30.75 -20.66 -32.35
N ASP A 47 -31.35 -20.49 -31.22
CA ASP A 47 -30.78 -19.72 -30.10
C ASP A 47 -29.61 -20.44 -29.47
N ILE A 48 -28.58 -19.68 -29.10
CA ILE A 48 -27.34 -20.21 -28.48
C ILE A 48 -27.08 -19.56 -27.13
N ASN A 49 -26.34 -20.32 -26.29
CA ASN A 49 -25.66 -19.78 -25.09
C ASN A 49 -24.15 -19.81 -25.37
N ILE A 50 -23.47 -18.68 -25.10
CA ILE A 50 -22.01 -18.62 -25.14
C ILE A 50 -21.51 -18.70 -23.70
N ASN A 51 -20.51 -19.60 -23.48
CA ASN A 51 -19.88 -19.83 -22.20
C ASN A 51 -18.37 -19.61 -22.32
N ALA A 52 -17.77 -18.97 -21.31
CA ALA A 52 -16.34 -18.77 -21.18
C ALA A 52 -15.97 -18.86 -19.70
N GLN A 53 -14.76 -19.35 -19.42
CA GLN A 53 -14.17 -19.32 -18.07
C GLN A 53 -13.00 -18.36 -18.06
N PHE A 54 -12.81 -17.67 -16.93
CA PHE A 54 -11.73 -16.73 -16.72
C PHE A 54 -10.95 -17.10 -15.46
N GLU A 55 -9.64 -16.97 -15.52
CA GLU A 55 -8.73 -17.21 -14.40
C GLU A 55 -7.91 -15.96 -14.07
N ASP A 56 -7.31 -15.94 -12.88
CA ASP A 56 -6.41 -14.87 -12.47
C ASP A 56 -5.12 -14.89 -13.30
N ASP A 57 -4.67 -13.72 -13.74
CA ASP A 57 -3.42 -13.53 -14.44
C ASP A 57 -2.67 -12.30 -13.91
N ALA A 58 -1.62 -12.53 -13.14
CA ALA A 58 -0.79 -11.47 -12.57
C ALA A 58 -0.07 -10.62 -13.62
N SER A 59 0.05 -11.13 -14.88
CA SER A 59 0.64 -10.41 -16.01
C SER A 59 -0.37 -9.60 -16.82
N ALA A 60 -1.67 -9.83 -16.62
CA ALA A 60 -2.71 -9.11 -17.32
C ALA A 60 -2.73 -7.62 -16.95
N PRO A 61 -2.98 -6.72 -17.90
CA PRO A 61 -3.10 -5.30 -17.61
C PRO A 61 -4.20 -5.02 -16.57
N ILE A 62 -3.87 -4.26 -15.56
CA ILE A 62 -4.83 -3.80 -14.55
C ILE A 62 -5.19 -2.35 -14.86
N LYS A 63 -6.45 -2.08 -15.20
CA LYS A 63 -6.95 -0.73 -15.48
C LYS A 63 -6.92 0.15 -14.22
N ASN A 64 -7.21 -0.45 -13.06
CA ASN A 64 -7.21 0.19 -11.76
C ASN A 64 -6.17 -0.46 -10.84
N PRO A 65 -4.89 -0.06 -10.91
CA PRO A 65 -3.84 -0.68 -10.10
C PRO A 65 -4.07 -0.47 -8.60
N PRO A 66 -3.64 -1.43 -7.77
CA PRO A 66 -3.76 -1.29 -6.33
C PRO A 66 -2.88 -0.14 -5.84
N GLN A 67 -3.40 0.66 -4.89
CA GLN A 67 -2.70 1.84 -4.40
C GLN A 67 -2.92 2.07 -2.91
N ILE A 68 -1.94 2.74 -2.28
CA ILE A 68 -2.10 3.31 -0.94
C ILE A 68 -2.70 4.71 -1.10
N THR A 69 -3.84 4.95 -0.48
CA THR A 69 -4.56 6.24 -0.52
C THR A 69 -4.36 7.06 0.74
N ALA A 70 -4.06 6.42 1.88
CA ALA A 70 -3.64 7.10 3.10
C ALA A 70 -2.63 6.24 3.87
N PHE A 71 -1.68 6.92 4.51
CA PHE A 71 -0.68 6.33 5.38
C PHE A 71 -0.48 7.26 6.57
N MET A 72 -0.70 6.75 7.78
CA MET A 72 -0.66 7.55 9.01
C MET A 72 0.09 6.80 10.11
N ILE A 73 0.79 7.55 10.96
CA ILE A 73 1.43 7.04 12.18
C ILE A 73 1.06 7.98 13.32
N ASN A 74 0.47 7.46 14.39
CA ASN A 74 0.06 8.23 15.58
C ASN A 74 -0.79 9.47 15.24
N GLY A 75 -1.65 9.37 14.22
CA GLY A 75 -2.50 10.47 13.76
C GLY A 75 -1.82 11.47 12.81
N VAL A 76 -0.52 11.34 12.57
CA VAL A 76 0.20 12.15 11.57
C VAL A 76 0.04 11.52 10.20
N SER A 77 -0.40 12.30 9.21
CA SER A 77 -0.57 11.84 7.84
C SER A 77 0.71 11.99 7.03
N ALA A 78 1.03 10.98 6.23
CA ALA A 78 2.14 11.02 5.30
C ALA A 78 1.78 11.74 3.99
N VAL A 79 2.79 12.25 3.29
CA VAL A 79 2.68 12.71 1.92
C VAL A 79 2.92 11.52 0.98
N ILE A 80 1.98 11.27 0.08
CA ILE A 80 2.05 10.19 -0.90
C ILE A 80 2.27 10.78 -2.29
N ASN A 81 3.35 10.38 -2.94
CA ASN A 81 3.59 10.67 -4.35
C ASN A 81 3.18 9.45 -5.17
N SER A 82 2.06 9.58 -5.89
CA SER A 82 1.47 8.48 -6.67
C SER A 82 2.29 8.11 -7.91
N ASP A 83 3.09 9.02 -8.46
CA ASP A 83 3.89 8.77 -9.67
C ASP A 83 5.15 7.98 -9.33
N THR A 84 5.89 8.43 -8.31
CA THR A 84 7.13 7.81 -7.88
C THR A 84 6.91 6.65 -6.91
N LYS A 85 5.67 6.46 -6.42
CA LYS A 85 5.33 5.48 -5.37
C LYS A 85 6.11 5.69 -4.07
N ALA A 86 6.44 6.95 -3.78
CA ALA A 86 7.13 7.34 -2.55
C ALA A 86 6.14 7.85 -1.51
N ILE A 87 6.34 7.45 -0.27
CA ILE A 87 5.56 7.92 0.89
C ILE A 87 6.56 8.52 1.88
N THR A 88 6.35 9.79 2.23
CA THR A 88 7.21 10.50 3.19
C THR A 88 6.38 10.94 4.39
N ILE A 89 6.85 10.66 5.59
CA ILE A 89 6.21 11.09 6.82
C ILE A 89 7.23 11.76 7.75
N ILE A 90 6.83 12.88 8.35
CA ILE A 90 7.61 13.58 9.36
C ILE A 90 6.85 13.47 10.68
N LEU A 91 7.49 12.86 11.66
CA LEU A 91 6.90 12.57 12.97
C LEU A 91 7.47 13.53 14.02
N PRO A 92 6.77 13.79 15.13
CA PRO A 92 7.27 14.63 16.21
C PRO A 92 8.63 14.16 16.72
N TYR A 93 9.44 15.11 17.15
CA TYR A 93 10.74 14.85 17.79
C TYR A 93 10.63 13.79 18.90
N GLY A 94 11.59 12.89 18.96
CA GLY A 94 11.63 11.80 19.95
C GLY A 94 10.77 10.60 19.64
N THR A 95 10.09 10.57 18.48
CA THR A 95 9.34 9.37 18.06
C THR A 95 10.31 8.22 17.78
N ASP A 96 10.06 7.06 18.39
CA ASP A 96 10.83 5.84 18.11
C ASP A 96 10.41 5.21 16.78
N LEU A 97 11.22 5.45 15.73
CA LEU A 97 10.97 4.93 14.39
C LEU A 97 11.13 3.42 14.26
N LYS A 98 11.76 2.74 15.24
CA LYS A 98 11.95 1.28 15.19
C LYS A 98 10.70 0.50 15.54
N HIS A 99 9.73 1.13 16.22
CA HIS A 99 8.56 0.44 16.75
C HIS A 99 7.25 1.16 16.41
N VAL A 100 7.09 1.62 15.17
CA VAL A 100 5.88 2.30 14.72
C VAL A 100 4.86 1.33 14.14
N ALA A 101 3.58 1.65 14.25
CA ALA A 101 2.47 0.88 13.71
C ALA A 101 1.62 1.75 12.77
N PRO A 102 1.89 1.74 11.46
CA PRO A 102 1.18 2.59 10.51
C PRO A 102 -0.27 2.15 10.32
N THR A 103 -1.19 3.12 10.22
CA THR A 103 -2.54 2.89 9.68
C THR A 103 -2.51 3.15 8.19
N ILE A 104 -2.91 2.15 7.39
CA ILE A 104 -2.82 2.17 5.93
C ILE A 104 -4.21 2.01 5.34
N VAL A 105 -4.60 2.91 4.43
CA VAL A 105 -5.81 2.78 3.62
C VAL A 105 -5.39 2.53 2.17
N THR A 106 -6.03 1.56 1.55
CA THR A 106 -5.73 1.14 0.17
C THR A 106 -6.98 1.22 -0.69
N ALA A 107 -6.79 1.35 -2.01
CA ALA A 107 -7.84 1.21 -3.01
C ALA A 107 -7.44 0.15 -4.04
N ASN A 108 -8.42 -0.59 -4.56
CA ASN A 108 -8.25 -1.66 -5.55
C ASN A 108 -7.24 -2.75 -5.10
N ALA A 109 -7.14 -2.97 -3.79
CA ALA A 109 -6.16 -3.88 -3.20
C ALA A 109 -6.85 -5.02 -2.45
N SER A 110 -6.29 -6.22 -2.57
CA SER A 110 -6.69 -7.39 -1.78
C SER A 110 -5.92 -7.45 -0.45
N LYS A 111 -4.66 -7.00 -0.44
CA LYS A 111 -3.82 -6.92 0.77
C LYS A 111 -2.69 -5.92 0.61
N VAL A 112 -2.08 -5.54 1.71
CA VAL A 112 -0.83 -4.77 1.78
C VAL A 112 0.16 -5.46 2.72
N GLU A 113 1.44 -5.46 2.37
CA GLU A 113 2.53 -6.04 3.15
C GLU A 113 3.69 -5.05 3.28
N PRO A 114 4.13 -4.72 4.51
CA PRO A 114 3.55 -5.06 5.83
C PRO A 114 2.10 -4.60 5.98
N SER A 115 1.31 -5.33 6.80
CA SER A 115 -0.12 -5.03 6.98
C SER A 115 -0.33 -3.75 7.79
N SER A 116 -1.53 -3.15 7.65
CA SER A 116 -1.97 -2.05 8.50
C SER A 116 -1.92 -2.44 9.97
N ALA A 117 -1.50 -1.51 10.84
CA ALA A 117 -1.29 -1.68 12.27
C ALA A 117 -0.19 -2.70 12.68
N GLN A 118 0.52 -3.30 11.74
CA GLN A 118 1.69 -4.12 12.04
C GLN A 118 2.85 -3.23 12.51
N ARG A 119 3.51 -3.61 13.60
CA ARG A 119 4.74 -2.94 14.05
C ARG A 119 5.87 -3.16 13.07
N VAL A 120 6.53 -2.07 12.70
CA VAL A 120 7.64 -2.05 11.75
C VAL A 120 8.74 -1.11 12.20
N ASP A 121 9.94 -1.35 11.70
CA ASP A 121 11.07 -0.42 11.78
C ASP A 121 11.09 0.45 10.52
N LEU A 122 10.97 1.77 10.70
CA LEU A 122 11.07 2.81 9.68
C LEU A 122 12.29 3.73 9.88
N SER A 123 13.29 3.31 10.69
CA SER A 123 14.56 4.04 10.81
C SER A 123 15.36 4.06 9.50
N THR A 124 15.01 3.18 8.57
CA THR A 124 15.48 3.15 7.19
C THR A 124 14.29 3.03 6.24
N PRO A 125 14.43 3.46 4.97
CA PRO A 125 13.35 3.32 3.98
C PRO A 125 12.86 1.88 3.87
N LYS A 126 11.53 1.70 3.86
CA LYS A 126 10.88 0.38 3.85
C LYS A 126 9.93 0.24 2.67
N ALA A 127 10.01 -0.91 2.00
CA ALA A 127 9.11 -1.26 0.91
C ALA A 127 7.77 -1.80 1.47
N TYR A 128 6.67 -1.31 0.89
CA TYR A 128 5.32 -1.80 1.09
C TYR A 128 4.76 -2.30 -0.24
N ARG A 129 4.32 -3.54 -0.28
CA ARG A 129 3.70 -4.14 -1.46
C ARG A 129 2.19 -4.15 -1.31
N VAL A 130 1.51 -3.58 -2.30
CA VAL A 130 0.04 -3.55 -2.36
C VAL A 130 -0.39 -4.47 -3.47
N TYR A 131 -1.15 -5.50 -3.14
CA TYR A 131 -1.52 -6.58 -4.05
C TYR A 131 -2.93 -6.39 -4.59
N ALA A 132 -3.12 -6.60 -5.86
CA ALA A 132 -4.41 -6.78 -6.48
C ALA A 132 -4.98 -8.20 -6.22
N SER A 133 -6.24 -8.42 -6.58
CA SER A 133 -6.90 -9.73 -6.41
C SER A 133 -6.27 -10.86 -7.22
N ASN A 134 -5.64 -10.54 -8.36
CA ASN A 134 -4.95 -11.50 -9.22
C ASN A 134 -3.51 -11.80 -8.79
N GLY A 135 -3.02 -11.21 -7.68
CA GLY A 135 -1.66 -11.39 -7.19
C GLY A 135 -0.62 -10.42 -7.75
N ALA A 136 -0.94 -9.62 -8.76
CA ALA A 136 -0.08 -8.51 -9.19
C ALA A 136 0.05 -7.48 -8.06
N TYR A 137 1.18 -6.76 -7.98
CA TYR A 137 1.41 -5.80 -6.91
C TYR A 137 2.12 -4.54 -7.38
N VAL A 138 1.92 -3.47 -6.62
CA VAL A 138 2.66 -2.20 -6.73
C VAL A 138 3.48 -2.03 -5.44
N THR A 139 4.73 -1.57 -5.60
CA THR A 139 5.62 -1.33 -4.46
C THR A 139 5.70 0.16 -4.16
N TYR A 140 5.47 0.54 -2.91
CA TYR A 140 5.70 1.87 -2.37
C TYR A 140 6.93 1.86 -1.48
N THR A 141 7.73 2.93 -1.52
CA THR A 141 8.85 3.13 -0.59
C THR A 141 8.44 4.16 0.46
N VAL A 142 8.41 3.74 1.72
CA VAL A 142 8.09 4.61 2.86
C VAL A 142 9.38 5.08 3.50
N THR A 143 9.53 6.40 3.67
CA THR A 143 10.63 7.04 4.38
C THR A 143 10.06 7.90 5.51
N ALA A 144 10.50 7.63 6.74
CA ALA A 144 10.09 8.39 7.92
C ALA A 144 11.25 9.24 8.43
N TYR A 145 10.92 10.45 8.87
CA TYR A 145 11.82 11.38 9.55
C TYR A 145 11.20 11.81 10.86
N THR A 146 12.01 12.29 11.79
CA THR A 146 11.54 13.02 12.96
C THR A 146 11.85 14.50 12.79
N GLU A 147 10.99 15.34 13.36
CA GLU A 147 11.29 16.78 13.46
C GLU A 147 12.59 17.00 14.23
N GLU A 148 13.28 18.09 13.93
CA GLU A 148 14.38 18.57 14.77
C GLU A 148 13.85 19.02 16.13
N PRO A 149 14.64 18.87 17.20
CA PRO A 149 14.22 19.35 18.52
C PRO A 149 13.99 20.88 18.45
N SER A 150 12.89 21.33 19.06
CA SER A 150 12.67 22.76 19.18
C SER A 150 13.84 23.42 19.96
N PRO A 151 14.14 24.71 19.72
CA PRO A 151 15.19 25.41 20.46
C PRO A 151 15.06 25.24 21.98
N THR A 152 13.83 25.27 22.50
CA THR A 152 13.55 25.08 23.93
C THR A 152 13.86 23.65 24.39
N GLN A 153 13.49 22.64 23.61
CA GLN A 153 13.82 21.23 23.92
C GLN A 153 15.32 21.00 23.88
N SER A 154 16.01 21.53 22.86
CA SER A 154 17.47 21.46 22.75
C SER A 154 18.19 22.11 23.95
N LEU A 155 17.71 23.24 24.45
CA LEU A 155 18.23 23.89 25.64
C LEU A 155 17.96 23.07 26.91
N TRP A 156 16.75 22.49 27.02
CA TRP A 156 16.37 21.64 28.13
C TRP A 156 17.25 20.38 28.23
N GLU A 157 17.49 19.72 27.10
CA GLU A 157 18.38 18.55 27.04
C GLU A 157 19.83 18.91 27.42
N LYS A 158 20.35 20.04 26.96
CA LYS A 158 21.66 20.54 27.36
C LYS A 158 21.74 20.80 28.87
N LEU A 159 20.68 21.40 29.43
CA LEU A 159 20.59 21.65 30.86
C LEU A 159 20.55 20.34 31.66
N GLN A 160 19.73 19.36 31.24
CA GLN A 160 19.64 18.05 31.85
C GLN A 160 21.01 17.32 31.81
N ASN A 161 21.69 17.38 30.69
CA ASN A 161 23.03 16.78 30.55
C ASN A 161 24.06 17.45 31.46
N GLN A 162 23.99 18.77 31.62
CA GLN A 162 24.84 19.51 32.58
C GLN A 162 24.53 19.09 34.04
N ILE A 163 23.25 18.98 34.38
CA ILE A 163 22.81 18.54 35.72
C ILE A 163 23.32 17.11 35.97
N ASN A 164 23.13 16.19 35.04
CA ASN A 164 23.50 14.78 35.18
C ASN A 164 25.01 14.57 35.17
N SER A 165 25.78 15.43 34.51
CA SER A 165 27.25 15.36 34.49
C SER A 165 27.92 16.04 35.66
N ASN A 166 27.21 16.85 36.43
CA ASN A 166 27.71 17.53 37.61
C ASN A 166 27.01 17.01 38.87
N PRO A 167 27.60 16.08 39.62
CA PRO A 167 26.98 15.50 40.81
C PRO A 167 26.67 16.54 41.90
N ASN A 168 27.27 17.73 41.82
CA ASN A 168 27.12 18.79 42.84
C ASN A 168 26.29 20.01 42.31
N TRP A 169 25.43 19.82 41.31
CA TRP A 169 24.60 20.90 40.74
C TRP A 169 23.77 21.64 41.83
N TRP A 170 23.36 20.96 42.89
CA TRP A 170 22.60 21.54 43.99
C TRP A 170 23.47 22.49 44.85
N GLU A 171 24.81 22.29 44.91
CA GLU A 171 25.75 23.22 45.55
C GLU A 171 25.83 24.55 44.81
N LEU A 172 25.77 24.49 43.47
CA LEU A 172 25.69 25.70 42.61
C LEU A 172 24.40 26.49 42.85
N ALA A 173 23.27 25.82 43.04
CA ALA A 173 22.00 26.44 43.39
C ALA A 173 22.06 27.10 44.79
N GLU A 174 22.69 26.48 45.73
CA GLU A 174 22.92 27.04 47.08
C GLU A 174 23.87 28.27 47.03
N TYR A 175 24.95 28.19 46.25
CA TYR A 175 25.86 29.31 46.02
C TYR A 175 25.16 30.51 45.38
N GLN A 176 24.33 30.30 44.37
CA GLN A 176 23.53 31.33 43.71
C GLN A 176 22.51 31.97 44.65
N LYS A 177 21.90 31.17 45.51
CA LYS A 177 20.95 31.63 46.53
C LYS A 177 21.66 32.46 47.59
N LYS A 178 22.89 32.11 47.95
CA LYS A 178 23.72 32.81 48.97
C LYS A 178 24.33 34.09 48.42
N THR A 179 24.57 34.22 47.13
CA THR A 179 25.17 35.38 46.47
C THR A 179 24.15 36.40 45.92
N GLY A 180 22.87 36.15 46.10
CA GLY A 180 21.80 37.09 45.71
C GLY A 180 21.63 37.30 44.19
N TYR A 181 22.12 36.40 43.37
CA TYR A 181 22.00 36.46 41.90
C TYR A 181 20.56 36.15 41.40
N TYR A 182 19.60 35.83 42.32
CA TYR A 182 18.20 35.83 41.96
C TYR A 182 17.55 37.11 42.56
N LYS A 183 17.27 38.06 41.67
CA LYS A 183 16.25 39.07 41.93
C LYS A 183 14.94 38.59 41.33
#